data_1673a5a996f7459992f808f7d6772034
#
_entry.id   1673a5a996f7459992f808f7d6772034
#
_cell.length_a   1.000
_cell.length_b   1.000
_cell.length_c   1.000
_cell.angle_alpha   90.00
_cell.angle_beta   90.00
_cell.angle_gamma   90.00
#
_symmetry.space_group_name_H-M   'P 1'
#
loop_
_entity.id
_entity.type
_entity.pdbx_description
1 polymer ?
#
loop_
_entity_poly.entity_id
_entity_poly.type
_entity_poly.pdbx_seq_one_letter_code
_entity_poly.pdbx_strand_id
1 'polypeptide(L)'
;MRKLLLLIEICLLAWLLTGSARYEAKKEIPVNTPEFDWENYNIITHALGGIDGLTYLNSRESFINYYDKGCRLFEVDLTQTSDGVWVCRHNWKESLGQWEGEERKVLSSEEFLNTPIYGKYTPMTFEDLLKLLDEYPDAFVMIDSKQYSVRNYQRTLEDYAQYREISIKAGIEHTLRHIIPEIYNSAMYP
;
A
#
# COMPACT_ATOMS: atom_id res chain seq x y z
N MET A 1 24.58 -23.10 46.98
CA MET A 1 25.14 -22.55 45.70
C MET A 1 25.02 -23.52 44.51
N ARG A 2 25.50 -24.78 44.58
CA ARG A 2 25.38 -25.73 43.44
C ARG A 2 23.96 -25.98 42.92
N LYS A 3 22.94 -26.06 43.77
CA LYS A 3 21.54 -26.30 43.37
C LYS A 3 20.91 -25.08 42.64
N LEU A 4 21.35 -23.85 42.95
CA LEU A 4 20.88 -22.64 42.31
C LEU A 4 21.48 -22.46 40.89
N LEU A 5 22.75 -22.82 40.71
CA LEU A 5 23.41 -22.85 39.40
C LEU A 5 22.78 -23.86 38.46
N LEU A 6 22.43 -25.05 38.94
CA LEU A 6 21.77 -26.08 38.14
C LEU A 6 20.38 -25.67 37.69
N LEU A 7 19.61 -24.94 38.49
CA LEU A 7 18.30 -24.39 38.13
C LEU A 7 18.41 -23.29 37.06
N ILE A 8 19.43 -22.46 37.14
CA ILE A 8 19.68 -21.39 36.12
C ILE A 8 20.07 -22.02 34.78
N GLU A 9 20.90 -23.06 34.77
CA GLU A 9 21.27 -23.77 33.53
C GLU A 9 20.07 -24.49 32.91
N ILE A 10 19.20 -25.13 33.70
CA ILE A 10 17.99 -25.78 33.19
C ILE A 10 17.00 -24.75 32.62
N CYS A 11 16.83 -23.61 33.28
CA CYS A 11 15.98 -22.53 32.76
C CYS A 11 16.53 -21.89 31.47
N LEU A 12 17.85 -21.73 31.36
CA LEU A 12 18.50 -21.24 30.13
C LEU A 12 18.39 -22.25 28.98
N LEU A 13 18.58 -23.55 29.25
CA LEU A 13 18.36 -24.57 28.22
C LEU A 13 16.89 -24.67 27.80
N ALA A 14 15.95 -24.57 28.71
CA ALA A 14 14.52 -24.56 28.39
C ALA A 14 14.14 -23.31 27.55
N TRP A 15 14.72 -22.16 27.87
CA TRP A 15 14.50 -20.93 27.09
C TRP A 15 15.10 -21.00 25.67
N LEU A 16 16.30 -21.60 25.54
CA LEU A 16 16.92 -21.86 24.24
C LEU A 16 16.13 -22.88 23.41
N LEU A 17 15.58 -23.91 24.03
CA LEU A 17 14.78 -24.94 23.34
C LEU A 17 13.36 -24.43 22.99
N THR A 18 12.76 -23.56 23.80
CA THR A 18 11.43 -22.98 23.48
C THR A 18 11.52 -21.73 22.63
N GLY A 19 12.63 -20.99 22.68
CA GLY A 19 12.90 -19.82 21.82
C GLY A 19 13.20 -20.21 20.38
N SER A 20 13.84 -21.35 20.15
CA SER A 20 14.15 -21.85 18.79
C SER A 20 12.96 -22.55 18.11
N ALA A 21 11.95 -22.98 18.86
CA ALA A 21 10.78 -23.70 18.32
C ALA A 21 9.68 -22.79 17.75
N ARG A 22 9.86 -21.46 17.75
CA ARG A 22 8.90 -20.52 17.14
C ARG A 22 9.39 -19.84 15.88
N TYR A 23 10.45 -20.34 15.27
CA TYR A 23 10.66 -20.11 13.86
C TYR A 23 9.81 -21.16 13.12
N GLU A 24 8.48 -20.98 13.13
CA GLU A 24 7.64 -21.63 12.12
C GLU A 24 8.21 -21.23 10.77
N ALA A 25 8.74 -22.23 10.05
CA ALA A 25 9.12 -22.05 8.69
C ALA A 25 7.93 -21.36 7.99
N LYS A 26 8.10 -20.11 7.59
CA LYS A 26 7.11 -19.40 6.77
C LYS A 26 6.73 -20.39 5.68
N LYS A 27 5.48 -20.82 5.69
CA LYS A 27 4.92 -21.62 4.62
C LYS A 27 5.21 -20.82 3.36
N GLU A 28 6.13 -21.28 2.54
CA GLU A 28 6.40 -20.66 1.26
C GLU A 28 5.07 -20.63 0.53
N ILE A 29 4.49 -19.45 0.42
CA ILE A 29 3.29 -19.25 -0.42
C ILE A 29 3.78 -19.61 -1.82
N PRO A 30 3.17 -20.59 -2.49
CA PRO A 30 3.56 -20.91 -3.84
C PRO A 30 3.41 -19.65 -4.66
N VAL A 31 4.54 -19.04 -5.02
CA VAL A 31 4.57 -17.83 -5.84
C VAL A 31 4.27 -18.25 -7.27
N ASN A 32 2.99 -18.49 -7.54
CA ASN A 32 2.49 -18.53 -8.91
C ASN A 32 2.19 -17.07 -9.31
N THR A 33 3.22 -16.22 -9.22
CA THR A 33 3.17 -14.86 -9.73
C THR A 33 3.24 -14.97 -11.25
N PRO A 34 2.30 -14.39 -11.98
CA PRO A 34 2.59 -14.08 -13.37
C PRO A 34 3.87 -13.24 -13.38
N GLU A 35 4.87 -13.71 -14.09
CA GLU A 35 6.13 -12.99 -14.22
C GLU A 35 5.82 -11.62 -14.82
N PHE A 36 6.19 -10.54 -14.11
CA PHE A 36 5.94 -9.19 -14.59
C PHE A 36 6.85 -8.96 -15.79
N ASP A 37 6.27 -8.90 -16.97
CA ASP A 37 6.99 -8.71 -18.23
C ASP A 37 7.07 -7.22 -18.55
N TRP A 38 8.16 -6.59 -18.13
CA TRP A 38 8.46 -5.19 -18.41
C TRP A 38 8.53 -4.87 -19.90
N GLU A 39 8.88 -5.83 -20.74
CA GLU A 39 9.00 -5.63 -22.19
C GLU A 39 7.63 -5.37 -22.85
N ASN A 40 6.57 -5.91 -22.26
CA ASN A 40 5.19 -5.74 -22.73
C ASN A 40 4.51 -4.49 -22.17
N TYR A 41 5.11 -3.79 -21.17
CA TYR A 41 4.51 -2.64 -20.52
C TYR A 41 5.30 -1.37 -20.80
N ASN A 42 4.91 -0.64 -21.84
CA ASN A 42 5.56 0.60 -22.26
C ASN A 42 4.90 1.86 -21.66
N ILE A 43 3.79 1.72 -20.96
CA ILE A 43 2.98 2.83 -20.43
C ILE A 43 2.58 2.53 -19.00
N ILE A 44 2.83 3.49 -18.11
CA ILE A 44 2.30 3.48 -16.75
C ILE A 44 1.05 4.38 -16.73
N THR A 45 -0.07 3.85 -16.27
CA THR A 45 -1.33 4.59 -16.16
C THR A 45 -1.31 5.42 -14.88
N HIS A 46 -1.08 6.72 -15.00
CA HIS A 46 -0.94 7.68 -13.91
C HIS A 46 -2.27 7.86 -13.14
N ALA A 47 -2.19 7.94 -11.80
CA ALA A 47 -3.31 8.15 -10.88
C ALA A 47 -4.49 7.18 -11.12
N LEU A 48 -4.18 5.90 -11.41
CA LEU A 48 -5.11 4.84 -11.83
C LEU A 48 -5.91 5.16 -13.10
N GLY A 49 -5.57 6.24 -13.81
CA GLY A 49 -6.22 6.70 -15.03
C GLY A 49 -7.25 7.82 -14.82
N GLY A 50 -7.79 8.31 -15.94
CA GLY A 50 -8.81 9.37 -15.96
C GLY A 50 -10.11 8.90 -16.62
N ILE A 51 -11.22 9.54 -16.29
CA ILE A 51 -12.53 9.30 -16.90
C ILE A 51 -13.21 10.62 -17.20
N ASP A 52 -13.88 10.72 -18.35
CA ASP A 52 -14.68 11.90 -18.73
C ASP A 52 -13.85 13.21 -18.76
N GLY A 53 -12.56 13.11 -19.08
CA GLY A 53 -11.64 14.26 -19.07
C GLY A 53 -11.13 14.68 -17.69
N LEU A 54 -11.55 14.00 -16.62
CA LEU A 54 -11.06 14.21 -15.27
C LEU A 54 -9.79 13.38 -15.03
N THR A 55 -8.81 13.97 -14.35
CA THR A 55 -7.52 13.35 -14.01
C THR A 55 -7.32 13.29 -12.50
N TYR A 56 -6.28 12.59 -12.04
CA TYR A 56 -5.95 12.41 -10.61
C TYR A 56 -7.09 11.79 -9.80
N LEU A 57 -7.91 10.92 -10.42
CA LEU A 57 -9.06 10.33 -9.73
C LEU A 57 -8.64 9.35 -8.64
N ASN A 58 -7.59 8.54 -8.87
CA ASN A 58 -7.17 7.50 -7.93
C ASN A 58 -8.37 6.67 -7.43
N SER A 59 -9.36 6.42 -8.32
CA SER A 59 -10.64 5.80 -7.98
C SER A 59 -10.74 4.36 -8.51
N ARG A 60 -11.66 3.59 -7.93
CA ARG A 60 -11.95 2.21 -8.38
C ARG A 60 -12.34 2.19 -9.85
N GLU A 61 -13.22 3.09 -10.28
CA GLU A 61 -13.73 3.12 -11.65
C GLU A 61 -12.64 3.49 -12.66
N SER A 62 -11.70 4.38 -12.30
CA SER A 62 -10.60 4.73 -13.18
C SER A 62 -9.68 3.53 -13.41
N PHE A 63 -9.34 2.78 -12.37
CA PHE A 63 -8.57 1.54 -12.50
C PHE A 63 -9.29 0.54 -13.44
N ILE A 64 -10.56 0.21 -13.17
CA ILE A 64 -11.31 -0.77 -13.96
C ILE A 64 -11.41 -0.33 -15.42
N ASN A 65 -11.71 0.95 -15.68
CA ASN A 65 -11.83 1.48 -17.04
C ASN A 65 -10.54 1.33 -17.86
N TYR A 66 -9.36 1.50 -17.24
CA TYR A 66 -8.09 1.33 -17.94
C TYR A 66 -7.64 -0.13 -17.98
N TYR A 67 -7.96 -0.92 -16.96
CA TYR A 67 -7.72 -2.36 -16.97
C TYR A 67 -8.48 -3.04 -18.12
N ASP A 68 -9.75 -2.68 -18.34
CA ASP A 68 -10.59 -3.17 -19.44
C ASP A 68 -10.05 -2.76 -20.84
N LYS A 69 -9.31 -1.64 -20.90
CA LYS A 69 -8.58 -1.21 -22.11
C LYS A 69 -7.24 -1.91 -22.33
N GLY A 70 -6.88 -2.86 -21.45
CA GLY A 70 -5.65 -3.65 -21.55
C GLY A 70 -4.48 -3.12 -20.75
N CYS A 71 -4.62 -2.03 -19.98
CA CYS A 71 -3.57 -1.57 -19.07
C CYS A 71 -3.35 -2.57 -17.93
N ARG A 72 -2.09 -2.77 -17.54
CA ARG A 72 -1.70 -3.69 -16.47
C ARG A 72 -0.72 -3.07 -15.48
N LEU A 73 -0.11 -1.95 -15.85
CA LEU A 73 0.79 -1.20 -14.99
C LEU A 73 0.18 0.17 -14.71
N PHE A 74 -0.02 0.44 -13.44
CA PHE A 74 -0.64 1.66 -12.93
C PHE A 74 0.33 2.37 -11.98
N GLU A 75 0.10 3.64 -11.79
CA GLU A 75 0.65 4.40 -10.67
C GLU A 75 -0.52 4.89 -9.82
N VAL A 76 -0.32 4.98 -8.51
CA VAL A 76 -1.29 5.48 -7.54
C VAL A 76 -0.64 6.43 -6.57
N ASP A 77 -1.29 7.55 -6.34
CA ASP A 77 -0.91 8.49 -5.29
C ASP A 77 -1.47 8.02 -3.93
N LEU A 78 -0.62 7.97 -2.89
CA LEU A 78 -1.05 7.68 -1.53
C LEU A 78 -0.77 8.85 -0.59
N THR A 79 -1.79 9.26 0.16
CA THR A 79 -1.70 10.25 1.24
C THR A 79 -2.48 9.79 2.47
N GLN A 80 -2.34 10.50 3.59
CA GLN A 80 -3.09 10.18 4.80
C GLN A 80 -4.25 11.13 5.03
N THR A 81 -5.34 10.60 5.57
CA THR A 81 -6.47 11.34 6.13
C THR A 81 -6.09 12.02 7.46
N SER A 82 -6.97 12.84 8.03
CA SER A 82 -6.72 13.51 9.31
C SER A 82 -6.62 12.54 10.50
N ASP A 83 -7.20 11.35 10.38
CA ASP A 83 -7.14 10.25 11.34
C ASP A 83 -6.08 9.18 10.99
N GLY A 84 -5.20 9.47 10.01
CA GLY A 84 -4.01 8.67 9.71
C GLY A 84 -4.25 7.44 8.82
N VAL A 85 -5.41 7.31 8.20
CA VAL A 85 -5.69 6.22 7.26
C VAL A 85 -5.08 6.54 5.89
N TRP A 86 -4.38 5.57 5.29
CA TRP A 86 -3.84 5.69 3.95
C TRP A 86 -4.94 5.55 2.89
N VAL A 87 -5.02 6.55 1.99
CA VAL A 87 -6.02 6.64 0.94
C VAL A 87 -5.40 6.95 -0.42
N CYS A 88 -6.05 6.48 -1.47
CA CYS A 88 -5.67 6.74 -2.85
C CYS A 88 -6.07 8.16 -3.24
N ARG A 89 -5.12 9.09 -3.11
CA ARG A 89 -5.34 10.52 -3.38
C ARG A 89 -4.02 11.27 -3.56
N HIS A 90 -3.95 12.14 -4.54
CA HIS A 90 -2.76 12.92 -4.84
C HIS A 90 -2.41 13.91 -3.71
N ASN A 91 -3.37 14.71 -3.26
CA ASN A 91 -3.17 15.69 -2.19
C ASN A 91 -4.51 16.23 -1.66
N TRP A 92 -4.43 17.10 -0.62
CA TRP A 92 -5.58 17.74 -0.01
C TRP A 92 -5.74 19.23 -0.41
N LYS A 93 -5.12 19.67 -1.50
CA LYS A 93 -5.27 21.04 -2.01
C LYS A 93 -6.49 21.16 -2.92
N GLU A 94 -6.74 20.14 -3.75
CA GLU A 94 -7.90 20.07 -4.61
C GLU A 94 -9.04 19.33 -3.90
N SER A 95 -10.26 19.88 -4.00
CA SER A 95 -11.42 19.25 -3.38
C SER A 95 -11.87 17.98 -4.08
N LEU A 96 -11.68 17.87 -5.39
CA LEU A 96 -12.23 16.81 -6.25
C LEU A 96 -13.74 16.64 -6.06
N GLY A 97 -14.45 17.73 -5.72
CA GLY A 97 -15.88 17.72 -5.41
C GLY A 97 -16.26 17.14 -4.05
N GLN A 98 -15.28 16.83 -3.19
CA GLN A 98 -15.55 16.25 -1.87
C GLN A 98 -15.77 17.28 -0.75
N TRP A 99 -15.49 18.55 -0.99
CA TRP A 99 -15.85 19.67 -0.12
C TRP A 99 -16.04 20.95 -0.92
N GLU A 100 -16.70 21.94 -0.31
CA GLU A 100 -16.89 23.26 -0.88
C GLU A 100 -15.81 24.25 -0.39
N GLY A 101 -15.53 25.28 -1.20
CA GLY A 101 -14.57 26.32 -0.91
C GLY A 101 -13.17 26.04 -1.45
N GLU A 102 -12.30 27.04 -1.33
CA GLU A 102 -10.92 27.00 -1.87
C GLU A 102 -9.88 26.59 -0.81
N GLU A 103 -10.28 26.49 0.45
CA GLU A 103 -9.34 26.13 1.52
C GLU A 103 -9.01 24.64 1.50
N ARG A 104 -7.72 24.34 1.70
CA ARG A 104 -7.24 22.97 1.90
C ARG A 104 -7.96 22.32 3.09
N LYS A 105 -8.61 21.19 2.86
CA LYS A 105 -9.25 20.39 3.89
C LYS A 105 -8.70 18.96 3.87
N VAL A 106 -8.17 18.50 5.00
CA VAL A 106 -7.81 17.07 5.19
C VAL A 106 -9.01 16.38 5.82
N LEU A 107 -9.67 15.53 5.03
CA LEU A 107 -10.84 14.78 5.49
C LEU A 107 -10.42 13.65 6.46
N SER A 108 -11.33 13.24 7.35
CA SER A 108 -11.23 11.96 8.03
C SER A 108 -11.47 10.80 7.03
N SER A 109 -11.09 9.59 7.40
CA SER A 109 -11.35 8.41 6.56
C SER A 109 -12.85 8.21 6.31
N GLU A 110 -13.68 8.42 7.32
CA GLU A 110 -15.13 8.35 7.21
C GLU A 110 -15.68 9.40 6.23
N GLU A 111 -15.29 10.67 6.36
CA GLU A 111 -15.70 11.74 5.44
C GLU A 111 -15.24 11.42 3.99
N PHE A 112 -13.98 10.98 3.81
CA PHE A 112 -13.42 10.68 2.51
C PHE A 112 -14.18 9.55 1.80
N LEU A 113 -14.43 8.45 2.48
CA LEU A 113 -15.09 7.28 1.89
C LEU A 113 -16.58 7.50 1.62
N ASN A 114 -17.24 8.32 2.44
CA ASN A 114 -18.67 8.63 2.29
C ASN A 114 -18.96 9.75 1.28
N THR A 115 -17.91 10.40 0.73
CA THR A 115 -18.06 11.47 -0.24
C THR A 115 -17.44 11.09 -1.57
N PRO A 116 -18.24 10.64 -2.55
CA PRO A 116 -17.72 10.26 -3.87
C PRO A 116 -16.94 11.39 -4.54
N ILE A 117 -15.82 11.06 -5.19
CA ILE A 117 -15.01 11.98 -5.99
C ILE A 117 -15.87 12.50 -7.12
N TYR A 118 -16.02 13.82 -7.25
CA TYR A 118 -16.92 14.51 -8.17
C TYR A 118 -18.38 14.01 -8.08
N GLY A 119 -18.81 13.54 -6.90
CA GLY A 119 -20.15 13.00 -6.66
C GLY A 119 -20.45 11.69 -7.41
N LYS A 120 -19.44 11.03 -7.99
CA LYS A 120 -19.62 9.91 -8.92
C LYS A 120 -18.67 8.73 -8.69
N TYR A 121 -17.39 9.00 -8.42
CA TYR A 121 -16.35 7.96 -8.39
C TYR A 121 -16.04 7.52 -6.98
N THR A 122 -15.80 6.23 -6.81
CA THR A 122 -15.57 5.59 -5.51
C THR A 122 -14.15 5.86 -5.01
N PRO A 123 -14.00 6.60 -3.90
CA PRO A 123 -12.71 6.75 -3.23
C PRO A 123 -12.28 5.42 -2.61
N MET A 124 -10.96 5.20 -2.50
CA MET A 124 -10.40 3.96 -1.97
C MET A 124 -9.38 4.24 -0.87
N THR A 125 -9.37 3.40 0.16
CA THR A 125 -8.23 3.23 1.05
C THR A 125 -7.13 2.42 0.36
N PHE A 126 -5.93 2.39 0.96
CA PHE A 126 -4.88 1.47 0.51
C PHE A 126 -5.31 -0.01 0.66
N GLU A 127 -6.07 -0.34 1.70
CA GLU A 127 -6.64 -1.68 1.88
C GLU A 127 -7.60 -2.04 0.73
N ASP A 128 -8.45 -1.09 0.31
CA ASP A 128 -9.37 -1.31 -0.83
C ASP A 128 -8.60 -1.51 -2.15
N LEU A 129 -7.49 -0.78 -2.34
CA LEU A 129 -6.60 -1.01 -3.48
C LEU A 129 -6.00 -2.42 -3.47
N LEU A 130 -5.53 -2.90 -2.32
CA LEU A 130 -5.00 -4.26 -2.20
C LEU A 130 -6.06 -5.32 -2.50
N LYS A 131 -7.30 -5.14 -2.03
CA LYS A 131 -8.43 -6.01 -2.37
C LYS A 131 -8.74 -5.98 -3.87
N LEU A 132 -8.64 -4.81 -4.48
CA LEU A 132 -8.80 -4.67 -5.93
C LEU A 132 -7.71 -5.44 -6.69
N LEU A 133 -6.46 -5.39 -6.23
CA LEU A 133 -5.35 -6.16 -6.83
C LEU A 133 -5.49 -7.68 -6.62
N ASP A 134 -6.18 -8.12 -5.58
CA ASP A 134 -6.52 -9.53 -5.40
C ASP A 134 -7.58 -9.99 -6.42
N GLU A 135 -8.53 -9.11 -6.79
CA GLU A 135 -9.52 -9.35 -7.86
C GLU A 135 -8.86 -9.33 -9.27
N TYR A 136 -7.75 -8.59 -9.45
CA TYR A 136 -7.06 -8.37 -10.74
C TYR A 136 -5.58 -8.77 -10.65
N PRO A 137 -5.27 -10.08 -10.57
CA PRO A 137 -3.95 -10.58 -10.17
C PRO A 137 -2.84 -10.43 -11.23
N ASP A 138 -3.14 -9.92 -12.42
CA ASP A 138 -2.17 -9.56 -13.47
C ASP A 138 -1.91 -8.04 -13.58
N ALA A 139 -2.52 -7.25 -12.68
CA ALA A 139 -2.25 -5.82 -12.55
C ALA A 139 -1.14 -5.53 -11.53
N PHE A 140 -0.34 -4.50 -11.80
CA PHE A 140 0.73 -4.01 -10.93
C PHE A 140 0.56 -2.52 -10.71
N VAL A 141 0.89 -2.06 -9.50
CA VAL A 141 0.72 -0.66 -9.11
C VAL A 141 2.02 -0.13 -8.53
N MET A 142 2.56 0.93 -9.12
CA MET A 142 3.62 1.73 -8.55
C MET A 142 3.02 2.74 -7.58
N ILE A 143 3.58 2.82 -6.37
CA ILE A 143 3.10 3.74 -5.33
C ILE A 143 3.93 5.01 -5.33
N ASP A 144 3.26 6.17 -5.54
CA ASP A 144 3.80 7.48 -5.23
C ASP A 144 3.30 7.94 -3.84
N SER A 145 4.16 7.82 -2.83
CA SER A 145 3.85 8.26 -1.47
C SER A 145 3.94 9.78 -1.34
N LYS A 146 2.82 10.45 -1.15
CA LYS A 146 2.76 11.93 -1.01
C LYS A 146 3.18 12.43 0.37
N GLN A 147 3.51 11.54 1.30
CA GLN A 147 4.17 11.87 2.57
C GLN A 147 5.69 11.94 2.43
N TYR A 148 6.20 11.69 1.23
CA TYR A 148 7.60 11.72 0.91
C TYR A 148 8.31 13.03 1.30
N SER A 149 9.51 12.90 1.81
CA SER A 149 10.44 14.01 2.01
C SER A 149 11.83 13.61 1.52
N VAL A 150 12.37 14.36 0.56
CA VAL A 150 13.75 14.19 0.06
C VAL A 150 14.78 14.18 1.19
N ARG A 151 14.47 14.84 2.31
CA ARG A 151 15.35 14.97 3.46
C ARG A 151 15.18 13.86 4.49
N ASN A 152 14.12 13.08 4.41
CA ASN A 152 13.81 12.02 5.38
C ASN A 152 13.30 10.76 4.69
N TYR A 153 14.21 10.04 4.03
CA TYR A 153 13.91 8.75 3.40
C TYR A 153 13.46 7.68 4.42
N GLN A 154 13.86 7.78 5.68
CA GLN A 154 13.46 6.84 6.72
C GLN A 154 11.94 6.87 6.91
N ARG A 155 11.32 8.05 6.82
CA ARG A 155 9.86 8.14 6.87
C ARG A 155 9.18 7.36 5.74
N THR A 156 9.72 7.39 4.54
CA THR A 156 9.17 6.60 3.43
C THR A 156 9.27 5.10 3.69
N LEU A 157 10.36 4.64 4.31
CA LEU A 157 10.49 3.24 4.73
C LEU A 157 9.49 2.88 5.84
N GLU A 158 9.21 3.81 6.76
CA GLU A 158 8.16 3.65 7.78
C GLU A 158 6.76 3.57 7.14
N ASP A 159 6.51 4.36 6.09
CA ASP A 159 5.26 4.29 5.33
C ASP A 159 5.09 2.92 4.67
N TYR A 160 6.13 2.38 4.04
CA TYR A 160 6.09 1.02 3.47
C TYR A 160 5.90 -0.07 4.54
N ALA A 161 6.46 0.12 5.74
CA ALA A 161 6.19 -0.78 6.86
C ALA A 161 4.70 -0.76 7.27
N GLN A 162 4.06 0.42 7.26
CA GLN A 162 2.62 0.54 7.51
C GLN A 162 1.79 -0.14 6.41
N TYR A 163 2.16 0.00 5.13
CA TYR A 163 1.48 -0.71 4.03
C TYR A 163 1.51 -2.22 4.22
N ARG A 164 2.65 -2.75 4.66
CA ARG A 164 2.78 -4.16 4.99
C ARG A 164 1.90 -4.56 6.19
N GLU A 165 1.85 -3.76 7.25
CA GLU A 165 0.97 -4.03 8.39
C GLU A 165 -0.51 -4.06 8.01
N ILE A 166 -0.95 -3.13 7.14
CA ILE A 166 -2.33 -3.10 6.62
C ILE A 166 -2.64 -4.40 5.90
N SER A 167 -1.77 -4.85 5.00
CA SER A 167 -1.97 -6.08 4.23
C SER A 167 -2.03 -7.34 5.10
N ILE A 168 -1.20 -7.40 6.14
CA ILE A 168 -1.20 -8.51 7.11
C ILE A 168 -2.51 -8.52 7.91
N LYS A 169 -2.95 -7.38 8.42
CA LYS A 169 -4.19 -7.26 9.19
C LYS A 169 -5.42 -7.63 8.37
N ALA A 170 -5.40 -7.29 7.09
CA ALA A 170 -6.48 -7.63 6.16
C ALA A 170 -6.42 -9.08 5.65
N GLY A 171 -5.35 -9.84 5.95
CA GLY A 171 -5.17 -11.21 5.48
C GLY A 171 -4.82 -11.35 3.99
N ILE A 172 -4.33 -10.28 3.36
CA ILE A 172 -4.01 -10.17 1.94
C ILE A 172 -2.56 -9.79 1.67
N GLU A 173 -1.61 -10.17 2.55
CA GLU A 173 -0.17 -9.86 2.40
C GLU A 173 0.39 -10.32 1.03
N HIS A 174 -0.19 -11.35 0.45
CA HIS A 174 0.23 -11.85 -0.86
C HIS A 174 0.03 -10.84 -1.99
N THR A 175 -0.85 -9.85 -1.85
CA THR A 175 -1.08 -8.81 -2.86
C THR A 175 0.05 -7.79 -2.93
N LEU A 176 0.93 -7.71 -1.92
CA LEU A 176 2.10 -6.83 -1.93
C LEU A 176 3.07 -7.14 -3.07
N ARG A 177 3.04 -8.34 -3.64
CA ARG A 177 3.82 -8.69 -4.84
C ARG A 177 3.44 -7.89 -6.08
N HIS A 178 2.24 -7.27 -6.07
CA HIS A 178 1.74 -6.41 -7.15
C HIS A 178 2.09 -4.95 -6.92
N ILE A 179 2.72 -4.63 -5.79
CA ILE A 179 3.12 -3.27 -5.42
C ILE A 179 4.58 -3.04 -5.80
N ILE A 180 4.81 -1.97 -6.54
CA ILE A 180 6.14 -1.48 -6.92
C ILE A 180 6.40 -0.21 -6.12
N PRO A 181 7.35 -0.21 -5.17
CA PRO A 181 7.69 0.98 -4.42
C PRO A 181 8.48 1.96 -5.30
N GLU A 182 8.16 3.24 -5.23
CA GLU A 182 8.94 4.28 -5.87
C GLU A 182 10.16 4.64 -5.00
N ILE A 183 11.34 4.75 -5.63
CA ILE A 183 12.58 5.13 -4.97
C ILE A 183 12.93 6.57 -5.33
N TYR A 184 12.79 7.47 -4.39
CA TYR A 184 12.96 8.92 -4.61
C TYR A 184 14.42 9.39 -4.50
N ASN A 185 15.30 8.62 -3.88
CA ASN A 185 16.72 8.95 -3.79
C ASN A 185 17.59 7.71 -3.50
N SER A 186 18.90 7.85 -3.73
CA SER A 186 19.86 6.75 -3.59
C SER A 186 20.00 6.21 -2.16
N ALA A 187 19.64 6.99 -1.14
CA ALA A 187 19.71 6.56 0.27
C ALA A 187 18.60 5.55 0.64
N MET A 188 17.58 5.40 -0.20
CA MET A 188 16.55 4.37 -0.06
C MET A 188 16.99 3.02 -0.66
N TYR A 189 18.11 3.00 -1.37
CA TYR A 189 18.64 1.78 -1.98
C TYR A 189 19.59 1.09 -0.99
N PRO A 190 19.46 -0.22 -0.73
CA PRO A 190 20.35 -0.97 0.18
C PRO A 190 21.77 -1.07 -0.34
#